data_991d7ee4ed4c2f017b3855f4257b8605
#
_entry.id   991d7ee4ed4c2f017b3855f4257b8605
#
_cell.length_a   1.000
_cell.length_b   1.000
_cell.length_c   1.000
_cell.angle_alpha   90.00
_cell.angle_beta   90.00
_cell.angle_gamma   90.00
#
_symmetry.space_group_name_H-M   'P 1'
#
loop_
_entity.id
_entity.type
_entity.pdbx_description
1 polymer ?
#
loop_
_entity_poly.entity_id
_entity_poly.type
_entity_poly.pdbx_seq_one_letter_code
_entity_poly.pdbx_strand_id
1 'polypeptide(L)'
;MPLEIRSASTPSDFKRFVDLPYRLYQGDPLWVPPLKDDVRLLFNRTKNPFFAHAEVESFLAWKDGRVVGRIAAIDNRAHNEFHGDKVGFFGFFECEDDFEAAAALFDRAEEWCARAGRTRYAGR
;
A
#
# COMPACT_ATOMS: atom_id res chain seq x y z
N MET A 1 4.26 14.60 -18.32
CA MET A 1 4.42 13.14 -18.41
C MET A 1 3.31 12.46 -17.65
N PRO A 2 2.77 11.36 -18.18
CA PRO A 2 1.61 10.72 -17.55
C PRO A 2 1.96 10.05 -16.24
N LEU A 3 1.06 10.22 -15.29
CA LEU A 3 1.06 9.48 -14.05
C LEU A 3 0.38 8.13 -14.28
N GLU A 4 0.96 7.06 -13.76
CA GLU A 4 0.41 5.71 -13.90
C GLU A 4 0.43 5.00 -12.56
N ILE A 5 -0.69 4.39 -12.19
CA ILE A 5 -0.80 3.57 -10.99
C ILE A 5 -0.80 2.11 -11.42
N ARG A 6 0.15 1.33 -10.88
CA ARG A 6 0.29 -0.10 -11.19
C ARG A 6 0.33 -0.93 -9.92
N SER A 7 -0.18 -2.15 -9.99
CA SER A 7 0.00 -3.13 -8.93
C SER A 7 1.48 -3.52 -8.84
N ALA A 8 1.98 -3.66 -7.61
CA ALA A 8 3.34 -4.12 -7.34
C ALA A 8 3.36 -5.65 -7.31
N SER A 9 3.14 -6.28 -8.48
CA SER A 9 2.89 -7.72 -8.56
C SER A 9 4.14 -8.56 -8.85
N THR A 10 5.24 -7.94 -9.26
CA THR A 10 6.49 -8.66 -9.52
C THR A 10 7.44 -8.50 -8.33
N PRO A 11 8.41 -9.42 -8.17
CA PRO A 11 9.43 -9.25 -7.11
C PRO A 11 10.19 -7.93 -7.22
N SER A 12 10.51 -7.47 -8.43
CA SER A 12 11.21 -6.19 -8.60
C SER A 12 10.33 -4.99 -8.25
N ASP A 13 9.04 -5.05 -8.57
CA ASP A 13 8.10 -3.98 -8.17
C ASP A 13 7.89 -3.97 -6.67
N PHE A 14 7.81 -5.13 -6.04
CA PHE A 14 7.68 -5.19 -4.59
C PHE A 14 8.94 -4.67 -3.90
N LYS A 15 10.12 -4.91 -4.47
CA LYS A 15 11.36 -4.31 -3.97
C LYS A 15 11.27 -2.78 -4.02
N ARG A 16 10.73 -2.21 -5.10
CA ARG A 16 10.51 -0.76 -5.20
C ARG A 16 9.54 -0.26 -4.13
N PHE A 17 8.50 -1.04 -3.85
CA PHE A 17 7.55 -0.73 -2.78
C PHE A 17 8.24 -0.67 -1.42
N VAL A 18 9.06 -1.64 -1.11
CA VAL A 18 9.80 -1.70 0.16
C VAL A 18 10.81 -0.56 0.27
N ASP A 19 11.51 -0.27 -0.82
CA ASP A 19 12.64 0.67 -0.82
C ASP A 19 12.22 2.14 -0.82
N LEU A 20 11.01 2.47 -1.24
CA LEU A 20 10.60 3.86 -1.45
C LEU A 20 10.83 4.78 -0.25
N PRO A 21 10.43 4.44 0.99
CA PRO A 21 10.63 5.35 2.10
C PRO A 21 12.11 5.58 2.41
N TYR A 22 12.98 4.63 2.11
CA TYR A 22 14.42 4.81 2.30
C TYR A 22 14.98 5.91 1.41
N ARG A 23 14.45 6.06 0.20
CA ARG A 23 14.82 7.16 -0.70
C ARG A 23 14.17 8.48 -0.26
N LEU A 24 12.87 8.44 0.09
CA LEU A 24 12.14 9.65 0.46
C LEU A 24 12.69 10.33 1.71
N TYR A 25 13.12 9.54 2.68
CA TYR A 25 13.59 10.06 3.98
C TYR A 25 15.10 10.03 4.12
N GLN A 26 15.81 9.83 3.02
CA GLN A 26 17.27 9.84 3.02
C GLN A 26 17.77 11.17 3.58
N GLY A 27 18.64 11.08 4.60
CA GLY A 27 19.19 12.27 5.24
C GLY A 27 18.33 12.89 6.33
N ASP A 28 17.13 12.38 6.58
CA ASP A 28 16.28 12.84 7.69
C ASP A 28 16.73 12.18 9.00
N PRO A 29 17.33 12.95 9.96
CA PRO A 29 17.84 12.36 11.19
C PRO A 29 16.75 11.89 12.15
N LEU A 30 15.50 12.31 11.93
CA LEU A 30 14.37 11.94 12.78
C LEU A 30 13.67 10.67 12.31
N TRP A 31 13.94 10.24 11.08
CA TRP A 31 13.32 9.05 10.56
C TRP A 31 14.03 7.78 11.04
N VAL A 32 13.27 6.86 11.62
CA VAL A 32 13.79 5.56 12.07
C VAL A 32 13.39 4.53 11.01
N PRO A 33 14.33 4.02 10.21
CA PRO A 33 13.99 3.08 9.15
C PRO A 33 13.54 1.73 9.72
N PRO A 34 12.42 1.17 9.22
CA PRO A 34 12.06 -0.20 9.55
C PRO A 34 13.05 -1.16 8.87
N LEU A 35 13.18 -2.36 9.41
CA LEU A 35 13.97 -3.39 8.74
C LEU A 35 13.21 -3.87 7.50
N LYS A 36 13.91 -3.91 6.35
CA LYS A 36 13.28 -4.34 5.09
C LYS A 36 12.76 -5.76 5.16
N ASP A 37 13.46 -6.65 5.86
CA ASP A 37 13.02 -8.02 6.02
C ASP A 37 11.73 -8.12 6.83
N ASP A 38 11.54 -7.25 7.81
CA ASP A 38 10.29 -7.20 8.59
C ASP A 38 9.11 -6.79 7.71
N VAL A 39 9.31 -5.80 6.83
CA VAL A 39 8.28 -5.37 5.88
C VAL A 39 7.94 -6.51 4.92
N ARG A 40 8.96 -7.21 4.39
CA ARG A 40 8.75 -8.35 3.50
C ARG A 40 7.95 -9.46 4.19
N LEU A 41 8.23 -9.69 5.47
CA LEU A 41 7.50 -10.72 6.23
C LEU A 41 6.03 -10.34 6.41
N LEU A 42 5.73 -9.07 6.66
CA LEU A 42 4.34 -8.59 6.76
C LEU A 42 3.53 -8.88 5.50
N PHE A 43 4.16 -8.83 4.32
CA PHE A 43 3.51 -9.07 3.03
C PHE A 43 3.64 -10.52 2.55
N ASN A 44 4.24 -11.41 3.34
CA ASN A 44 4.40 -12.81 2.96
C ASN A 44 3.09 -13.57 3.19
N ARG A 45 2.39 -13.86 2.09
CA ARG A 45 1.06 -14.49 2.12
C ARG A 45 1.08 -15.90 2.72
N THR A 46 2.21 -16.57 2.70
CA THR A 46 2.37 -17.92 3.22
C THR A 46 2.68 -17.92 4.72
N LYS A 47 3.54 -17.01 5.16
CA LYS A 47 4.05 -16.99 6.54
C LYS A 47 3.27 -16.09 7.49
N ASN A 48 2.63 -15.03 6.98
CA ASN A 48 1.87 -14.13 7.84
C ASN A 48 0.43 -14.64 7.98
N PRO A 49 0.00 -15.05 9.19
CA PRO A 49 -1.34 -15.58 9.41
C PRO A 49 -2.46 -14.58 9.12
N PHE A 50 -2.16 -13.29 9.05
CA PHE A 50 -3.12 -12.27 8.66
C PHE A 50 -3.80 -12.60 7.33
N PHE A 51 -3.07 -13.16 6.37
CA PHE A 51 -3.58 -13.48 5.04
C PHE A 51 -4.58 -14.65 5.02
N ALA A 52 -4.75 -15.37 6.12
CA ALA A 52 -5.80 -16.38 6.21
C ALA A 52 -7.19 -15.75 6.14
N HIS A 53 -7.35 -14.49 6.57
CA HIS A 53 -8.63 -13.79 6.68
C HIS A 53 -8.63 -12.41 6.02
N ALA A 54 -7.61 -12.10 5.24
CA ALA A 54 -7.49 -10.79 4.61
C ALA A 54 -6.79 -10.88 3.26
N GLU A 55 -7.04 -9.88 2.43
CA GLU A 55 -6.33 -9.69 1.16
C GLU A 55 -5.69 -8.32 1.15
N VAL A 56 -4.55 -8.22 0.49
CA VAL A 56 -3.79 -6.98 0.36
C VAL A 56 -3.34 -6.83 -1.09
N GLU A 57 -3.53 -5.65 -1.65
CA GLU A 57 -2.99 -5.29 -2.96
C GLU A 57 -2.10 -4.08 -2.80
N SER A 58 -0.86 -4.19 -3.27
CA SER A 58 0.13 -3.11 -3.20
C SER A 58 0.18 -2.36 -4.52
N PHE A 59 0.17 -1.03 -4.47
CA PHE A 59 0.19 -0.17 -5.65
C PHE A 59 1.37 0.77 -5.62
N LEU A 60 1.91 1.04 -6.81
CA LEU A 60 2.97 2.02 -7.02
C LEU A 60 2.47 3.11 -7.97
N ALA A 61 2.84 4.35 -7.67
CA ALA A 61 2.65 5.48 -8.58
C ALA A 61 3.94 5.70 -9.37
N TRP A 62 3.83 5.65 -10.69
CA TRP A 62 4.95 5.86 -11.61
C TRP A 62 4.79 7.19 -12.32
N LYS A 63 5.85 7.96 -12.39
CA LYS A 63 5.90 9.22 -13.10
C LYS A 63 7.30 9.42 -13.68
N ASP A 64 7.37 9.69 -14.98
CA ASP A 64 8.66 9.88 -15.66
C ASP A 64 9.63 8.69 -15.50
N GLY A 65 9.09 7.47 -15.49
CA GLY A 65 9.90 6.25 -15.39
C GLY A 65 10.43 5.94 -14.00
N ARG A 66 9.95 6.64 -12.96
CA ARG A 66 10.36 6.37 -11.57
C ARG A 66 9.15 6.25 -10.66
N VAL A 67 9.31 5.53 -9.57
CA VAL A 67 8.28 5.39 -8.55
C VAL A 67 8.29 6.64 -7.67
N VAL A 68 7.13 7.28 -7.54
CA VAL A 68 6.97 8.49 -6.74
C VAL A 68 6.10 8.29 -5.50
N GLY A 69 5.38 7.18 -5.42
CA GLY A 69 4.53 6.89 -4.27
C GLY A 69 4.11 5.44 -4.21
N ARG A 70 3.56 5.07 -3.07
CA ARG A 70 3.05 3.71 -2.83
C ARG A 70 1.85 3.75 -1.89
N ILE A 71 1.01 2.70 -1.96
CA ILE A 71 -0.07 2.46 -1.00
C ILE A 71 -0.42 0.98 -1.02
N ALA A 72 -0.91 0.45 0.09
CA ALA A 72 -1.49 -0.88 0.15
C ALA A 72 -2.98 -0.76 0.46
N ALA A 73 -3.82 -1.43 -0.31
CA ALA A 73 -5.24 -1.58 -0.04
C ALA A 73 -5.44 -2.91 0.67
N ILE A 74 -6.27 -2.92 1.70
CA ILE A 74 -6.42 -4.05 2.60
C ILE A 74 -7.90 -4.37 2.78
N ASP A 75 -8.28 -5.61 2.52
CA ASP A 75 -9.61 -6.13 2.81
C ASP A 75 -9.49 -7.14 3.96
N ASN A 76 -9.78 -6.68 5.18
CA ASN A 76 -9.72 -7.52 6.38
C ASN A 76 -11.11 -8.12 6.62
N ARG A 77 -11.36 -9.30 6.06
CA ARG A 77 -12.65 -9.99 6.18
C ARG A 77 -12.97 -10.33 7.63
N ALA A 78 -11.97 -10.73 8.41
CA ALA A 78 -12.19 -11.07 9.83
C ALA A 78 -12.68 -9.85 10.63
N HIS A 79 -12.11 -8.67 10.38
CA HIS A 79 -12.57 -7.44 11.02
C HIS A 79 -14.03 -7.15 10.67
N ASN A 80 -14.38 -7.22 9.38
CA ASN A 80 -15.72 -6.89 8.91
C ASN A 80 -16.77 -7.89 9.41
N GLU A 81 -16.44 -9.16 9.45
CA GLU A 81 -17.34 -10.19 9.98
C GLU A 81 -17.58 -10.00 11.48
N PHE A 82 -16.51 -9.74 12.23
CA PHE A 82 -16.59 -9.56 13.69
C PHE A 82 -17.42 -8.34 14.06
N HIS A 83 -17.25 -7.23 13.33
CA HIS A 83 -17.93 -5.96 13.64
C HIS A 83 -19.22 -5.75 12.86
N GLY A 84 -19.58 -6.64 11.95
CA GLY A 84 -20.75 -6.45 11.08
C GLY A 84 -20.59 -5.21 10.19
N ASP A 85 -19.39 -4.94 9.71
CA ASP A 85 -19.04 -3.72 8.99
C ASP A 85 -18.61 -4.03 7.54
N LYS A 86 -18.42 -2.96 6.76
CA LYS A 86 -17.96 -3.03 5.35
C LYS A 86 -16.84 -2.04 5.12
N VAL A 87 -15.81 -2.11 5.95
CA VAL A 87 -14.66 -1.20 5.91
C VAL A 87 -13.55 -1.77 5.03
N GLY A 88 -13.03 -0.97 4.10
CA GLY A 88 -11.77 -1.20 3.44
C GLY A 88 -10.69 -0.38 4.14
N PHE A 89 -9.50 -0.93 4.23
CA PHE A 89 -8.38 -0.26 4.87
C PHE A 89 -7.29 0.04 3.86
N PHE A 90 -6.49 1.05 4.15
CA PHE A 90 -5.27 1.29 3.41
C PHE A 90 -4.13 1.59 4.38
N GLY A 91 -2.91 1.26 3.97
CA GLY A 91 -1.73 1.47 4.78
C GLY A 91 -0.48 1.59 3.94
N PHE A 92 0.65 1.76 4.59
CA PHE A 92 1.96 1.89 3.96
C PHE A 92 2.03 3.04 2.95
N PHE A 93 1.19 4.06 3.11
CA PHE A 93 1.19 5.21 2.21
C PHE A 93 2.47 6.03 2.39
N GLU A 94 3.20 6.18 1.30
CA GLU A 94 4.37 7.06 1.18
C GLU A 94 4.35 7.69 -0.20
N CYS A 95 4.63 8.97 -0.28
CA CYS A 95 4.60 9.67 -1.55
C CYS A 95 5.51 10.88 -1.53
N GLU A 96 6.12 11.20 -2.68
CA GLU A 96 6.77 12.50 -2.87
C GLU A 96 5.75 13.61 -2.69
N ASP A 97 6.20 14.84 -2.54
CA ASP A 97 5.31 16.00 -2.45
C ASP A 97 4.66 16.24 -3.82
N ASP A 98 3.68 15.42 -4.15
CA ASP A 98 2.96 15.40 -5.42
C ASP A 98 1.50 15.03 -5.14
N PHE A 99 0.65 16.05 -5.08
CA PHE A 99 -0.76 15.87 -4.75
C PHE A 99 -1.48 14.98 -5.77
N GLU A 100 -1.16 15.12 -7.05
CA GLU A 100 -1.78 14.31 -8.11
C GLU A 100 -1.48 12.82 -7.90
N ALA A 101 -0.23 12.48 -7.60
CA ALA A 101 0.15 11.10 -7.35
C ALA A 101 -0.51 10.56 -6.08
N ALA A 102 -0.53 11.35 -5.01
CA ALA A 102 -1.17 10.95 -3.75
C ALA A 102 -2.67 10.71 -3.95
N ALA A 103 -3.37 11.62 -4.60
CA ALA A 103 -4.80 11.48 -4.87
C ALA A 103 -5.09 10.23 -5.72
N ALA A 104 -4.27 9.98 -6.74
CA ALA A 104 -4.45 8.81 -7.61
C ALA A 104 -4.22 7.49 -6.85
N LEU A 105 -3.28 7.46 -5.92
CA LEU A 105 -3.05 6.28 -5.08
C LEU A 105 -4.25 6.00 -4.18
N PHE A 106 -4.78 7.01 -3.51
CA PHE A 106 -5.96 6.84 -2.67
C PHE A 106 -7.18 6.42 -3.49
N ASP A 107 -7.40 7.03 -4.66
CA ASP A 107 -8.50 6.64 -5.55
C ASP A 107 -8.38 5.18 -5.98
N ARG A 108 -7.19 4.73 -6.28
CA ARG A 108 -6.96 3.35 -6.69
C ARG A 108 -7.22 2.36 -5.55
N ALA A 109 -6.77 2.70 -4.34
CA ALA A 109 -7.01 1.87 -3.15
C ALA A 109 -8.51 1.79 -2.84
N GLU A 110 -9.22 2.91 -2.92
CA GLU A 110 -10.68 2.94 -2.70
C GLU A 110 -11.42 2.13 -3.76
N GLU A 111 -11.03 2.24 -5.02
CA GLU A 111 -11.61 1.46 -6.11
C GLU A 111 -11.45 -0.04 -5.87
N TRP A 112 -10.27 -0.46 -5.45
CA TRP A 112 -10.02 -1.86 -5.14
C TRP A 112 -10.89 -2.34 -3.98
N CYS A 113 -11.01 -1.55 -2.92
CA CYS A 113 -11.87 -1.87 -1.79
C CYS A 113 -13.35 -1.90 -2.19
N ALA A 114 -13.78 -0.97 -3.04
CA ALA A 114 -15.16 -0.92 -3.52
C ALA A 114 -15.53 -2.18 -4.32
N ARG A 115 -14.60 -2.70 -5.11
CA ARG A 115 -14.80 -3.96 -5.85
C ARG A 115 -14.99 -5.16 -4.91
N ALA A 116 -14.44 -5.10 -3.71
CA ALA A 116 -14.64 -6.11 -2.67
C ALA A 116 -15.93 -5.89 -1.86
N GLY A 117 -16.75 -4.90 -2.23
CA GLY A 117 -18.02 -4.60 -1.56
C GLY A 117 -17.87 -3.69 -0.34
N ARG A 118 -16.74 -3.03 -0.17
CA ARG A 118 -16.52 -2.14 0.98
C ARG A 118 -17.04 -0.76 0.68
N THR A 119 -17.72 -0.14 1.64
CA THR A 119 -18.38 1.15 1.47
C THR A 119 -17.82 2.24 2.37
N ARG A 120 -16.94 1.88 3.30
CA ARG A 120 -16.22 2.79 4.20
C ARG A 120 -14.73 2.51 4.11
N TYR A 121 -13.92 3.54 4.31
CA TYR A 121 -12.48 3.43 4.14
C TYR A 121 -11.77 4.04 5.34
N ALA A 122 -10.72 3.38 5.82
CA ALA A 122 -9.95 3.83 6.97
C ALA A 122 -8.45 3.61 6.74
N GLY A 123 -7.64 4.57 7.19
CA GLY A 123 -6.19 4.47 7.15
C GLY A 123 -5.62 3.65 8.31
N ARG A 124 -4.46 3.05 8.05
CA ARG A 124 -3.70 2.33 9.06
C ARG A 124 -2.24 2.73 9.06
#